data_45cd4e6efc1b2b759d891fe81668a26b
#
_entry.id   45cd4e6efc1b2b759d891fe81668a26b
#
_cell.length_a   1.000
_cell.length_b   1.000
_cell.length_c   1.000
_cell.angle_alpha   90.00
_cell.angle_beta   90.00
_cell.angle_gamma   90.00
#
_symmetry.space_group_name_H-M   'P 1'
#
loop_
_entity.id
_entity.type
_entity.pdbx_description
1 polymer ?
#
loop_
_entity_poly.entity_id
_entity_poly.type
_entity_poly.pdbx_seq_one_letter_code
_entity_poly.pdbx_strand_id
1 'polypeptide(L)' 'MNCFVCGKAKQDFEVWSNKLVIGITYDSDFQNNDVISSMSDKSIICHQCIIEIQKKIKSKSTSE' A
#
# COMPACT_ATOMS: atom_id res chain seq x y z
N MET A 1 11.61 -5.97 9.87
CA MET A 1 11.13 -4.79 9.14
C MET A 1 9.82 -4.29 9.72
N ASN A 2 9.61 -2.99 9.68
CA ASN A 2 8.39 -2.41 10.22
C ASN A 2 7.61 -1.71 9.12
N CYS A 3 6.30 -1.96 9.07
CA CYS A 3 5.41 -1.29 8.14
C CYS A 3 5.40 0.21 8.44
N PHE A 4 5.57 1.05 7.42
CA PHE A 4 5.60 2.50 7.66
C PHE A 4 4.20 3.08 7.93
N VAL A 5 3.16 2.30 7.69
CA VAL A 5 1.78 2.73 7.93
C VAL A 5 1.29 2.35 9.32
N CYS A 6 1.38 1.06 9.69
CA CYS A 6 0.88 0.61 10.99
C CYS A 6 1.98 0.46 12.04
N GLY A 7 3.24 0.47 11.62
CA GLY A 7 4.37 0.38 12.54
C GLY A 7 4.65 -0.98 13.11
N LYS A 8 3.91 -2.00 12.70
CA LYS A 8 4.12 -3.35 13.22
C LYS A 8 5.29 -4.03 12.53
N ALA A 9 6.01 -4.86 13.29
CA ALA A 9 7.10 -5.64 12.74
C ALA A 9 6.57 -6.71 11.80
N LYS A 10 7.19 -6.84 10.63
CA LYS A 10 6.75 -7.79 9.61
C LYS A 10 7.94 -8.52 9.01
N GLN A 11 7.65 -9.68 8.40
CA GLN A 11 8.66 -10.45 7.69
C GLN A 11 8.77 -9.98 6.24
N ASP A 12 9.88 -10.32 5.58
CA ASP A 12 10.14 -9.90 4.20
C ASP A 12 9.00 -10.28 3.25
N PHE A 13 8.41 -11.44 3.45
CA PHE A 13 7.36 -11.95 2.56
C PHE A 13 5.99 -11.36 2.86
N GLU A 14 5.88 -10.55 3.89
CA GLU A 14 4.60 -9.93 4.27
C GLU A 14 4.50 -8.48 3.84
N VAL A 15 5.53 -7.93 3.20
CA VAL A 15 5.59 -6.51 2.90
C VAL A 15 5.90 -6.26 1.44
N TRP A 16 5.56 -5.07 1.00
CA TRP A 16 5.87 -4.55 -0.33
C TRP A 16 6.74 -3.31 -0.16
N SER A 17 7.78 -3.20 -0.97
CA SER A 17 8.70 -2.07 -0.87
C SER A 17 8.70 -1.18 -2.12
N ASN A 18 8.08 -1.63 -3.20
CA ASN A 18 8.09 -0.90 -4.47
C ASN A 18 6.68 -0.49 -4.85
N LYS A 19 6.43 0.82 -4.83
CA LYS A 19 5.09 1.34 -5.11
C LYS A 19 4.65 1.07 -6.56
N LEU A 20 5.59 0.97 -7.49
CA LEU A 20 5.24 0.64 -8.86
C LEU A 20 4.71 -0.79 -8.97
N VAL A 21 5.36 -1.70 -8.26
CA VAL A 21 4.91 -3.10 -8.23
C VAL A 21 3.53 -3.20 -7.59
N ILE A 22 3.28 -2.44 -6.53
CA ILE A 22 1.98 -2.41 -5.89
C ILE A 22 0.91 -1.97 -6.89
N GLY A 23 1.18 -0.92 -7.65
CA GLY A 23 0.24 -0.41 -8.64
C GLY A 23 -0.03 -1.42 -9.75
N ILE A 24 0.99 -2.14 -10.19
CA ILE A 24 0.85 -3.14 -11.24
C ILE A 24 0.08 -4.36 -10.72
N THR A 25 0.37 -4.80 -9.50
CA THR A 25 -0.20 -6.01 -8.93
C THR A 25 -1.66 -5.85 -8.55
N TYR A 26 -2.02 -4.71 -7.98
CA TYR A 26 -3.37 -4.48 -7.47
C TYR A 26 -4.19 -3.57 -8.38
N ASP A 27 -3.79 -2.30 -8.45
CA ASP A 27 -4.54 -1.32 -9.24
C ASP A 27 -3.65 -0.10 -9.44
N SER A 28 -3.69 0.48 -10.64
CA SER A 28 -2.91 1.67 -10.93
C SER A 28 -3.29 2.86 -10.05
N ASP A 29 -4.51 2.87 -9.52
CA ASP A 29 -4.95 3.92 -8.62
C ASP A 29 -4.14 3.97 -7.32
N PHE A 30 -3.45 2.88 -6.98
CA PHE A 30 -2.56 2.87 -5.83
C PHE A 30 -1.45 3.91 -5.97
N GLN A 31 -0.99 4.17 -7.18
CA GLN A 31 0.08 5.14 -7.41
C GLN A 31 -0.38 6.56 -7.12
N ASN A 32 -1.68 6.80 -7.16
CA ASN A 32 -2.26 8.11 -6.87
C ASN A 32 -2.69 8.26 -5.40
N ASN A 33 -2.58 7.19 -4.63
CA ASN A 33 -2.94 7.23 -3.21
C ASN A 33 -1.87 7.98 -2.42
N ASP A 34 -2.30 8.88 -1.53
CA ASP A 34 -1.39 9.70 -0.75
C ASP A 34 -0.41 8.88 0.08
N VAL A 35 -0.89 7.79 0.67
CA VAL A 35 -0.05 6.92 1.49
C VAL A 35 1.02 6.26 0.64
N ILE A 36 0.61 5.67 -0.48
CA ILE A 36 1.55 4.97 -1.37
C ILE A 36 2.53 5.95 -2.00
N SER A 37 2.06 7.13 -2.42
CA SER A 37 2.93 8.10 -3.07
C SER A 37 3.96 8.70 -2.12
N SER A 38 3.70 8.66 -0.82
CA SER A 38 4.65 9.16 0.18
C SER A 38 5.69 8.13 0.58
N MET A 39 5.59 6.89 0.08
CA MET A 39 6.61 5.88 0.34
C MET A 39 7.95 6.28 -0.28
N SER A 40 9.01 6.11 0.52
CA SER A 40 10.37 6.28 0.00
C SER A 40 10.91 4.92 -0.45
N ASP A 41 12.12 4.93 -1.03
CA ASP A 41 12.76 3.69 -1.50
C ASP A 41 13.00 2.70 -0.36
N LYS A 42 13.09 3.20 0.87
CA LYS A 42 13.36 2.37 2.04
C LYS A 42 12.11 2.04 2.84
N SER A 43 10.98 2.60 2.46
CA SER A 43 9.72 2.33 3.15
C SER A 43 9.14 1.00 2.71
N ILE A 44 8.48 0.34 3.66
CA ILE A 44 7.77 -0.90 3.35
C ILE A 44 6.34 -0.76 3.85
N ILE A 45 5.43 -1.52 3.25
CA ILE A 45 4.03 -1.53 3.65
C ILE A 45 3.58 -2.98 3.72
N CYS A 46 2.89 -3.36 4.79
CA CYS A 46 2.44 -4.73 4.95
C CYS A 46 1.18 -4.99 4.12
N HIS A 47 0.98 -6.27 3.82
CA HIS A 47 -0.13 -6.70 2.99
C HIS A 47 -1.49 -6.23 3.54
N GLN A 48 -1.65 -6.26 4.85
CA GLN A 48 -2.90 -5.85 5.47
C GLN A 48 -3.19 -4.36 5.23
N CYS A 49 -2.16 -3.52 5.30
CA CYS A 49 -2.33 -2.10 5.01
C CYS A 49 -2.69 -1.86 3.55
N ILE A 50 -2.11 -2.66 2.65
CA ILE A 50 -2.46 -2.58 1.23
C ILE A 50 -3.94 -2.91 1.03
N ILE A 51 -4.44 -3.94 1.70
CA ILE A 51 -5.85 -4.32 1.61
C ILE A 51 -6.74 -3.19 2.11
N GLU A 52 -6.37 -2.54 3.20
CA GLU A 52 -7.13 -1.41 3.73
C GLU A 52 -7.17 -0.24 2.75
N ILE A 53 -6.04 0.05 2.11
CA ILE A 53 -5.98 1.10 1.09
C ILE A 53 -6.86 0.73 -0.09
N GLN A 54 -6.81 -0.53 -0.52
CA GLN A 54 -7.63 -1.01 -1.62
C GLN A 54 -9.11 -0.84 -1.33
N LYS A 55 -9.53 -1.14 -0.11
CA LYS A 55 -10.92 -0.95 0.29
C LYS A 55 -11.34 0.51 0.19
N LYS A 56 -10.47 1.42 0.60
CA LYS A 56 -10.77 2.86 0.51
C LYS A 56 -10.89 3.31 -0.93
N ILE A 57 -10.02 2.82 -1.80
CA ILE A 57 -10.08 3.17 -3.22
C ILE A 57 -11.38 2.67 -3.84
N LYS A 58 -11.73 1.43 -3.57
CA LYS A 58 -12.95 0.84 -4.11
C LYS A 58 -14.21 1.50 -3.55
N SER A 59 -14.18 1.85 -2.27
CA SER A 59 -15.29 2.53 -1.63
C SER A 59 -15.52 3.89 -2.28
N LYS A 60 -14.45 4.61 -2.58
CA LYS A 60 -14.54 5.89 -3.27
C LYS A 60 -15.15 5.73 -4.65
N SER A 61 -14.76 4.67 -5.37
CA SER A 61 -15.27 4.43 -6.71
C SER A 61 -16.75 4.10 -6.72
N THR A 62 -17.27 3.51 -5.66
CA THR A 62 -18.64 3.07 -5.59
C THR A 62 -19.57 4.05 -4.88
N SER A 63 -19.02 5.12 -4.36
CA SER A 63 -19.80 6.04 -3.53
C SER A 63 -20.64 7.05 -4.30
N GLU A 64 -20.52 7.06 -5.62
CA GLU A 64 -21.28 8.00 -6.39
C GLU A 64 -22.71 7.57 -6.70
#